data_0e318ca0b902fbce939188ca081338bf
#
_entry.id   0e318ca0b902fbce939188ca081338bf
#
_cell.length_a   1.000
_cell.length_b   1.000
_cell.length_c   1.000
_cell.angle_alpha   90.00
_cell.angle_beta   90.00
_cell.angle_gamma   90.00
#
_symmetry.space_group_name_H-M   'P 1'
#
loop_
_entity.id
_entity.type
_entity.pdbx_description
1 polymer ?
#
loop_
_entity_poly.entity_id
_entity_poly.type
_entity_poly.pdbx_seq_one_letter_code
_entity_poly.pdbx_strand_id
1 'polypeptide(L)'
;MKNFSRLLALLLALCLMGGCALAELPELPASEEAEVESESVAEDTAQEDTVLAVVNGENLMQSDVDSYAYYLLYLYYSQGFDITNPELTAYIQQAAIQGSVEQAVFFQKAKELGFGQFTAEEETQLQQDAQATLDTEIENWITNNAGLAEDATDADKATARVNAIAALEAQGYTLEALTASLRQDMIYERLYADMVKDATVTDEEVRAAFDAQVEADKQTYADPSMYEQALYYFGMTPYYVPEGYRGVTQILLQVDSELMSNYQGLQASLEEAQDEAEKANEGDASATADAQATADASAEPTATPVTQADVDAAYAAILASVQPTVDEIKAKLATGTPFADLIAEYNTDPGMTQEPYKSQGYSVSMDSIYFDPAFVRAAFSVDEIGEVSEPYVGTHGVYIVCYVRDVPAGPVEYTDEIKNTLTQSLITDKENTLFGEKLDAWVSEAEVIYTDAGNAYMQVDQAQATQAPTEAPAAE
;
A
#
# COMPACT_ATOMS: atom_id res chain seq x y z
N MET A 1 -11.52 8.72 -8.99
CA MET A 1 -11.73 8.06 -7.68
C MET A 1 -13.17 7.58 -7.44
N LYS A 2 -14.23 8.40 -7.60
CA LYS A 2 -15.62 7.93 -7.38
C LYS A 2 -16.03 6.71 -8.24
N ASN A 3 -15.65 6.66 -9.51
CA ASN A 3 -16.08 5.60 -10.43
C ASN A 3 -15.28 4.29 -10.25
N PHE A 4 -13.99 4.36 -9.87
CA PHE A 4 -13.18 3.19 -9.53
C PHE A 4 -13.69 2.48 -8.27
N SER A 5 -14.13 3.25 -7.27
CA SER A 5 -14.77 2.73 -6.05
C SER A 5 -16.09 2.00 -6.37
N ARG A 6 -16.91 2.50 -7.33
CA ARG A 6 -18.17 1.87 -7.74
C ARG A 6 -17.92 0.55 -8.50
N LEU A 7 -16.95 0.54 -9.41
CA LEU A 7 -16.60 -0.68 -10.17
C LEU A 7 -16.08 -1.78 -9.26
N LEU A 8 -15.17 -1.44 -8.34
CA LEU A 8 -14.63 -2.36 -7.36
C LEU A 8 -15.71 -2.87 -6.39
N ALA A 9 -16.64 -1.99 -6.00
CA ALA A 9 -17.76 -2.31 -5.12
C ALA A 9 -18.78 -3.24 -5.81
N LEU A 10 -19.07 -3.05 -7.10
CA LEU A 10 -19.93 -3.95 -7.89
C LEU A 10 -19.27 -5.32 -8.10
N LEU A 11 -17.97 -5.38 -8.41
CA LEU A 11 -17.22 -6.63 -8.58
C LEU A 11 -17.14 -7.45 -7.29
N LEU A 12 -16.91 -6.79 -6.15
CA LEU A 12 -16.72 -7.46 -4.87
C LEU A 12 -18.05 -7.80 -4.17
N ALA A 13 -19.12 -7.03 -4.41
CA ALA A 13 -20.47 -7.43 -3.96
C ALA A 13 -20.95 -8.71 -4.66
N LEU A 14 -20.50 -8.97 -5.90
CA LEU A 14 -20.72 -10.25 -6.59
C LEU A 14 -20.05 -11.43 -5.86
N CYS A 15 -18.82 -11.26 -5.36
CA CYS A 15 -18.12 -12.27 -4.58
C CYS A 15 -18.82 -12.59 -3.23
N LEU A 16 -19.53 -11.63 -2.63
CA LEU A 16 -20.21 -11.83 -1.35
C LEU A 16 -21.58 -12.50 -1.47
N MET A 17 -22.33 -12.24 -2.54
CA MET A 17 -23.62 -12.90 -2.76
C MET A 17 -23.47 -14.36 -3.19
N GLY A 18 -22.29 -14.77 -3.62
CA GLY A 18 -21.95 -16.16 -3.98
C GLY A 18 -21.28 -16.97 -2.88
N GLY A 19 -21.21 -16.48 -1.64
CA GLY A 19 -20.58 -17.22 -0.55
C GLY A 19 -19.05 -17.35 -0.66
N CYS A 20 -18.40 -16.55 -1.50
CA CYS A 20 -16.94 -16.53 -1.60
C CYS A 20 -16.31 -15.74 -0.47
N ALA A 21 -15.57 -16.47 0.37
CA ALA A 21 -14.57 -15.98 1.30
C ALA A 21 -15.03 -15.03 2.43
N LEU A 22 -15.83 -15.54 3.34
CA LEU A 22 -15.69 -15.14 4.75
C LEU A 22 -14.55 -15.98 5.38
N ALA A 23 -13.35 -15.93 4.84
CA ALA A 23 -12.18 -16.37 5.57
C ALA A 23 -12.02 -15.42 6.76
N GLU A 24 -12.31 -15.91 7.95
CA GLU A 24 -12.08 -15.29 9.26
C GLU A 24 -12.03 -13.74 9.24
N LEU A 25 -13.20 -13.13 9.04
CA LEU A 25 -13.34 -11.72 9.35
C LEU A 25 -13.21 -11.58 10.87
N PRO A 26 -12.40 -10.65 11.39
CA PRO A 26 -12.33 -10.43 12.82
C PRO A 26 -13.73 -10.14 13.36
N GLU A 27 -14.10 -10.81 14.46
CA GLU A 27 -15.32 -10.49 15.16
C GLU A 27 -15.32 -8.99 15.46
N LEU A 28 -16.34 -8.28 14.98
CA LEU A 28 -16.54 -6.88 15.33
C LEU A 28 -16.61 -6.77 16.85
N PRO A 29 -15.95 -5.80 17.49
CA PRO A 29 -16.03 -5.63 18.93
C PRO A 29 -17.51 -5.50 19.32
N ALA A 30 -17.99 -6.43 20.16
CA ALA A 30 -19.34 -6.40 20.68
C ALA A 30 -19.53 -5.07 21.44
N SER A 31 -20.55 -4.30 21.05
CA SER A 31 -20.96 -3.13 21.81
C SER A 31 -21.34 -3.58 23.21
N GLU A 32 -20.58 -3.17 24.24
CA GLU A 32 -21.04 -3.26 25.63
C GLU A 32 -22.25 -2.33 25.76
N GLU A 33 -23.45 -2.94 25.77
CA GLU A 33 -24.57 -2.49 26.61
C GLU A 33 -25.83 -3.30 26.30
N ALA A 34 -26.21 -4.04 27.27
CA ALA A 34 -27.55 -4.39 27.76
C ALA A 34 -27.59 -5.84 28.22
N GLU A 35 -27.32 -6.03 29.50
CA GLU A 35 -27.86 -7.18 30.21
C GLU A 35 -29.40 -7.10 30.16
N VAL A 36 -29.99 -7.90 29.28
CA VAL A 36 -31.39 -8.28 29.37
C VAL A 36 -31.42 -9.76 29.64
N GLU A 37 -32.01 -10.10 30.81
CA GLU A 37 -32.22 -11.45 31.29
C GLU A 37 -32.79 -12.36 30.19
N SER A 38 -32.09 -13.45 29.91
CA SER A 38 -32.53 -14.47 28.98
C SER A 38 -33.63 -15.33 29.62
N GLU A 39 -34.86 -15.09 29.28
CA GLU A 39 -35.89 -16.15 29.32
C GLU A 39 -35.90 -16.87 27.96
N SER A 40 -35.55 -18.14 28.03
CA SER A 40 -35.57 -19.07 26.93
C SER A 40 -36.98 -19.28 26.37
N VAL A 41 -37.24 -18.87 25.14
CA VAL A 41 -38.24 -19.47 24.28
C VAL A 41 -37.66 -19.64 22.90
N ALA A 42 -37.31 -20.88 22.57
CA ALA A 42 -37.04 -21.26 21.19
C ALA A 42 -38.39 -21.31 20.45
N GLU A 43 -38.66 -20.30 19.64
CA GLU A 43 -39.57 -20.41 18.50
C GLU A 43 -38.79 -19.91 17.28
N ASP A 44 -38.46 -20.84 16.40
CA ASP A 44 -37.97 -20.63 15.06
C ASP A 44 -39.07 -19.92 14.24
N THR A 45 -39.15 -18.60 14.38
CA THR A 45 -39.85 -17.76 13.40
C THR A 45 -38.81 -17.21 12.47
N ALA A 46 -38.69 -17.80 11.28
CA ALA A 46 -38.01 -17.15 10.16
C ALA A 46 -38.57 -15.72 10.06
N GLN A 47 -37.78 -14.75 10.49
CA GLN A 47 -38.12 -13.34 10.40
C GLN A 47 -38.21 -13.05 8.89
N GLU A 48 -39.43 -12.66 8.42
CA GLU A 48 -39.58 -12.29 7.00
C GLU A 48 -38.63 -11.13 6.70
N ASP A 49 -37.82 -11.29 5.66
CA ASP A 49 -36.86 -10.26 5.23
C ASP A 49 -37.61 -8.98 4.85
N THR A 50 -37.05 -7.83 5.19
CA THR A 50 -37.71 -6.54 5.02
C THR A 50 -37.45 -5.95 3.65
N VAL A 51 -38.46 -5.53 2.94
CA VAL A 51 -38.31 -4.78 1.68
C VAL A 51 -37.91 -3.35 1.99
N LEU A 52 -36.73 -2.93 1.56
CA LEU A 52 -36.24 -1.55 1.72
C LEU A 52 -36.59 -0.65 0.54
N ALA A 53 -36.58 -1.20 -0.68
CA ALA A 53 -36.99 -0.45 -1.88
C ALA A 53 -37.65 -1.37 -2.90
N VAL A 54 -38.34 -0.77 -3.85
CA VAL A 54 -38.83 -1.44 -5.07
C VAL A 54 -38.15 -0.74 -6.24
N VAL A 55 -37.39 -1.51 -7.03
CA VAL A 55 -36.63 -1.02 -8.17
C VAL A 55 -37.21 -1.61 -9.45
N ASN A 56 -37.83 -0.78 -10.29
CA ASN A 56 -38.54 -1.21 -11.51
C ASN A 56 -39.54 -2.38 -11.26
N GLY A 57 -40.20 -2.37 -10.11
CA GLY A 57 -41.18 -3.40 -9.73
C GLY A 57 -40.58 -4.66 -9.07
N GLU A 58 -39.29 -4.79 -8.88
CA GLU A 58 -38.61 -5.87 -8.15
C GLU A 58 -38.20 -5.39 -6.74
N ASN A 59 -38.42 -6.22 -5.72
CA ASN A 59 -38.10 -5.88 -4.34
C ASN A 59 -36.58 -5.92 -4.10
N LEU A 60 -36.06 -4.93 -3.40
CA LEU A 60 -34.73 -4.90 -2.81
C LEU A 60 -34.86 -5.21 -1.32
N MET A 61 -34.27 -6.32 -0.89
CA MET A 61 -34.40 -6.83 0.47
C MET A 61 -33.33 -6.26 1.39
N GLN A 62 -33.64 -6.18 2.68
CA GLN A 62 -32.70 -5.69 3.68
C GLN A 62 -31.46 -6.59 3.77
N SER A 63 -31.60 -7.91 3.68
CA SER A 63 -30.48 -8.86 3.70
C SER A 63 -29.45 -8.58 2.59
N ASP A 64 -29.90 -8.20 1.38
CA ASP A 64 -29.02 -7.86 0.28
C ASP A 64 -28.23 -6.58 0.57
N VAL A 65 -28.92 -5.56 1.13
CA VAL A 65 -28.30 -4.28 1.48
C VAL A 65 -27.35 -4.42 2.67
N ASP A 66 -27.72 -5.21 3.69
CA ASP A 66 -26.87 -5.46 4.86
C ASP A 66 -25.59 -6.23 4.47
N SER A 67 -25.69 -7.16 3.55
CA SER A 67 -24.51 -7.88 2.99
C SER A 67 -23.54 -6.91 2.33
N TYR A 68 -24.06 -5.95 1.57
CA TYR A 68 -23.21 -4.93 0.93
C TYR A 68 -22.67 -3.91 1.95
N ALA A 69 -23.46 -3.52 2.95
CA ALA A 69 -22.99 -2.66 4.05
C ALA A 69 -21.83 -3.31 4.83
N TYR A 70 -21.96 -4.60 5.12
CA TYR A 70 -20.92 -5.37 5.79
C TYR A 70 -19.61 -5.42 4.98
N TYR A 71 -19.71 -5.62 3.68
CA TYR A 71 -18.55 -5.54 2.79
C TYR A 71 -17.87 -4.16 2.84
N LEU A 72 -18.65 -3.08 2.78
CA LEU A 72 -18.09 -1.72 2.88
C LEU A 72 -17.43 -1.49 4.24
N LEU A 73 -18.04 -1.96 5.34
CA LEU A 73 -17.44 -1.91 6.68
C LEU A 73 -16.07 -2.60 6.70
N TYR A 74 -16.00 -3.81 6.15
CA TYR A 74 -14.73 -4.54 6.05
C TYR A 74 -13.67 -3.77 5.24
N LEU A 75 -14.06 -3.19 4.13
CA LEU A 75 -13.15 -2.40 3.29
C LEU A 75 -12.57 -1.20 4.05
N TYR A 76 -13.42 -0.43 4.77
CA TYR A 76 -12.97 0.69 5.58
C TYR A 76 -12.09 0.24 6.75
N TYR A 77 -12.47 -0.86 7.40
CA TYR A 77 -11.66 -1.46 8.48
C TYR A 77 -10.25 -1.86 7.99
N SER A 78 -10.16 -2.50 6.83
CA SER A 78 -8.88 -2.92 6.25
C SER A 78 -7.96 -1.74 5.87
N GLN A 79 -8.54 -0.55 5.68
CA GLN A 79 -7.82 0.70 5.44
C GLN A 79 -7.50 1.48 6.74
N GLY A 80 -7.81 0.91 7.91
CA GLY A 80 -7.50 1.50 9.21
C GLY A 80 -8.50 2.54 9.72
N PHE A 81 -9.70 2.64 9.10
CA PHE A 81 -10.73 3.53 9.61
C PHE A 81 -11.41 2.95 10.87
N ASP A 82 -11.84 3.84 11.77
CA ASP A 82 -12.61 3.47 12.94
C ASP A 82 -14.07 3.17 12.56
N ILE A 83 -14.39 1.90 12.40
CA ILE A 83 -15.74 1.42 12.04
C ILE A 83 -16.76 1.53 13.18
N THR A 84 -16.35 1.91 14.39
CA THR A 84 -17.26 2.21 15.51
C THR A 84 -17.78 3.65 15.46
N ASN A 85 -17.24 4.49 14.55
CA ASN A 85 -17.70 5.85 14.35
C ASN A 85 -19.12 5.87 13.76
N PRO A 86 -20.12 6.43 14.46
CA PRO A 86 -21.51 6.47 14.00
C PRO A 86 -21.69 7.20 12.64
N GLU A 87 -20.88 8.23 12.36
CA GLU A 87 -20.94 8.97 11.10
C GLU A 87 -20.50 8.09 9.93
N LEU A 88 -19.42 7.30 10.12
CA LEU A 88 -18.95 6.35 9.11
C LEU A 88 -19.99 5.24 8.90
N THR A 89 -20.55 4.69 9.95
CA THR A 89 -21.60 3.65 9.87
C THR A 89 -22.81 4.17 9.10
N ALA A 90 -23.28 5.38 9.41
CA ALA A 90 -24.39 6.03 8.71
C ALA A 90 -24.08 6.24 7.21
N TYR A 91 -22.88 6.72 6.89
CA TYR A 91 -22.41 6.86 5.51
C TYR A 91 -22.41 5.51 4.78
N ILE A 92 -21.91 4.45 5.43
CA ILE A 92 -21.84 3.11 4.84
C ILE A 92 -23.25 2.55 4.59
N GLN A 93 -24.21 2.72 5.50
CA GLN A 93 -25.59 2.30 5.30
C GLN A 93 -26.24 2.99 4.11
N GLN A 94 -26.03 4.32 3.99
CA GLN A 94 -26.53 5.08 2.84
C GLN A 94 -25.85 4.63 1.53
N ALA A 95 -24.53 4.41 1.54
CA ALA A 95 -23.79 3.94 0.39
C ALA A 95 -24.23 2.52 -0.01
N ALA A 96 -24.55 1.66 0.96
CA ALA A 96 -24.98 0.29 0.72
C ALA A 96 -26.34 0.24 0.00
N ILE A 97 -27.34 0.96 0.48
CA ILE A 97 -28.65 0.95 -0.20
C ILE A 97 -28.58 1.56 -1.59
N GLN A 98 -27.79 2.62 -1.79
CA GLN A 98 -27.57 3.21 -3.12
C GLN A 98 -26.86 2.24 -4.06
N GLY A 99 -25.78 1.61 -3.61
CA GLY A 99 -25.03 0.61 -4.39
C GLY A 99 -25.89 -0.62 -4.72
N SER A 100 -26.74 -1.06 -3.80
CA SER A 100 -27.67 -2.17 -4.06
C SER A 100 -28.75 -1.80 -5.09
N VAL A 101 -29.21 -0.55 -5.13
CA VAL A 101 -30.08 -0.05 -6.19
C VAL A 101 -29.35 -0.04 -7.53
N GLU A 102 -28.12 0.48 -7.58
CA GLU A 102 -27.28 0.48 -8.79
C GLU A 102 -27.08 -0.94 -9.32
N GLN A 103 -26.81 -1.90 -8.42
CA GLN A 103 -26.65 -3.31 -8.76
C GLN A 103 -27.94 -3.93 -9.31
N ALA A 104 -29.08 -3.68 -8.66
CA ALA A 104 -30.37 -4.16 -9.14
C ALA A 104 -30.68 -3.65 -10.56
N VAL A 105 -30.47 -2.35 -10.81
CA VAL A 105 -30.65 -1.75 -12.14
C VAL A 105 -29.70 -2.37 -13.17
N PHE A 106 -28.44 -2.58 -12.80
CA PHE A 106 -27.44 -3.20 -13.67
C PHE A 106 -27.88 -4.61 -14.13
N PHE A 107 -28.29 -5.49 -13.19
CA PHE A 107 -28.71 -6.84 -13.54
C PHE A 107 -30.07 -6.89 -14.26
N GLN A 108 -30.97 -5.97 -13.97
CA GLN A 108 -32.23 -5.84 -14.73
C GLN A 108 -31.92 -5.45 -16.18
N LYS A 109 -30.98 -4.53 -16.42
CA LYS A 109 -30.54 -4.17 -17.78
C LYS A 109 -29.80 -5.31 -18.46
N ALA A 110 -28.96 -6.06 -17.74
CA ALA A 110 -28.32 -7.25 -18.28
C ALA A 110 -29.36 -8.29 -18.79
N LYS A 111 -30.41 -8.52 -18.01
CA LYS A 111 -31.52 -9.40 -18.36
C LYS A 111 -32.31 -8.88 -19.57
N GLU A 112 -32.65 -7.57 -19.60
CA GLU A 112 -33.32 -6.90 -20.70
C GLU A 112 -32.53 -7.03 -22.02
N LEU A 113 -31.20 -6.84 -21.97
CA LEU A 113 -30.31 -6.90 -23.11
C LEU A 113 -29.91 -8.34 -23.50
N GLY A 114 -30.33 -9.35 -22.74
CA GLY A 114 -30.12 -10.77 -23.05
C GLY A 114 -28.80 -11.36 -22.59
N PHE A 115 -28.02 -10.65 -21.77
CA PHE A 115 -26.72 -11.13 -21.24
C PHE A 115 -26.87 -12.28 -20.22
N GLY A 116 -28.08 -12.49 -19.67
CA GLY A 116 -28.40 -13.63 -18.79
C GLY A 116 -28.73 -14.93 -19.50
N GLN A 117 -28.57 -15.02 -20.82
CA GLN A 117 -28.81 -16.24 -21.59
C GLN A 117 -27.51 -17.04 -21.74
N PHE A 118 -27.55 -18.32 -21.33
CA PHE A 118 -26.40 -19.23 -21.37
C PHE A 118 -26.68 -20.38 -22.32
N THR A 119 -25.66 -20.82 -23.03
CA THR A 119 -25.69 -22.04 -23.81
C THR A 119 -25.58 -23.29 -22.90
N ALA A 120 -25.91 -24.45 -23.41
CA ALA A 120 -25.78 -25.71 -22.64
C ALA A 120 -24.31 -26.00 -22.27
N GLU A 121 -23.38 -25.59 -23.10
CA GLU A 121 -21.94 -25.72 -22.85
C GLU A 121 -21.52 -24.81 -21.73
N GLU A 122 -21.95 -23.55 -21.71
CA GLU A 122 -21.66 -22.59 -20.65
C GLU A 122 -22.27 -23.00 -19.31
N GLU A 123 -23.51 -23.48 -19.29
CA GLU A 123 -24.14 -24.04 -18.08
C GLU A 123 -23.36 -25.24 -17.52
N THR A 124 -22.84 -26.08 -18.40
CA THR A 124 -22.01 -27.24 -18.01
C THR A 124 -20.68 -26.75 -17.41
N GLN A 125 -20.05 -25.73 -18.01
CA GLN A 125 -18.79 -25.18 -17.54
C GLN A 125 -18.98 -24.50 -16.17
N LEU A 126 -20.03 -23.70 -15.99
CA LEU A 126 -20.37 -23.07 -14.70
C LEU A 126 -20.51 -24.10 -13.57
N GLN A 127 -21.17 -25.24 -13.85
CA GLN A 127 -21.29 -26.32 -12.86
C GLN A 127 -19.95 -26.99 -12.54
N GLN A 128 -19.09 -27.17 -13.54
CA GLN A 128 -17.75 -27.73 -13.33
C GLN A 128 -16.86 -26.79 -12.54
N ASP A 129 -16.89 -25.50 -12.83
CA ASP A 129 -16.10 -24.49 -12.14
C ASP A 129 -16.57 -24.32 -10.70
N ALA A 130 -17.89 -24.31 -10.47
CA ALA A 130 -18.47 -24.29 -9.12
C ALA A 130 -18.08 -25.52 -8.29
N GLN A 131 -18.08 -26.70 -8.92
CA GLN A 131 -17.65 -27.93 -8.25
C GLN A 131 -16.16 -27.90 -7.92
N ALA A 132 -15.31 -27.41 -8.82
CA ALA A 132 -13.88 -27.27 -8.57
C ALA A 132 -13.58 -26.27 -7.44
N THR A 133 -14.31 -25.16 -7.38
CA THR A 133 -14.23 -24.20 -6.28
C THR A 133 -14.65 -24.83 -4.96
N LEU A 134 -15.80 -25.52 -4.93
CA LEU A 134 -16.27 -26.19 -3.72
C LEU A 134 -15.28 -27.27 -3.22
N ASP A 135 -14.72 -28.06 -4.14
CA ASP A 135 -13.72 -29.07 -3.79
C ASP A 135 -12.45 -28.41 -3.20
N THR A 136 -12.03 -27.27 -3.73
CA THR A 136 -10.89 -26.49 -3.21
C THR A 136 -11.18 -25.98 -1.79
N GLU A 137 -12.36 -25.41 -1.55
CA GLU A 137 -12.75 -24.92 -0.22
C GLU A 137 -12.88 -26.05 0.80
N ILE A 138 -13.36 -27.23 0.39
CA ILE A 138 -13.37 -28.42 1.24
C ILE A 138 -11.95 -28.81 1.67
N GLU A 139 -10.98 -28.85 0.74
CA GLU A 139 -9.60 -29.20 1.05
C GLU A 139 -8.92 -28.12 1.91
N ASN A 140 -9.20 -26.83 1.66
CA ASN A 140 -8.74 -25.72 2.49
C ASN A 140 -9.26 -25.84 3.93
N TRP A 141 -10.57 -26.11 4.08
CA TRP A 141 -11.17 -26.29 5.40
C TRP A 141 -10.54 -27.46 6.15
N ILE A 142 -10.36 -28.61 5.47
CA ILE A 142 -9.72 -29.80 6.05
C ILE A 142 -8.29 -29.47 6.52
N THR A 143 -7.53 -28.79 5.70
CA THR A 143 -6.14 -28.40 6.01
C THR A 143 -6.06 -27.52 7.25
N ASN A 144 -6.97 -26.56 7.38
CA ASN A 144 -6.92 -25.55 8.44
C ASN A 144 -7.61 -26.03 9.73
N ASN A 145 -8.62 -26.94 9.65
CA ASN A 145 -9.50 -27.22 10.80
C ASN A 145 -9.50 -28.69 11.26
N ALA A 146 -9.17 -29.65 10.38
CA ALA A 146 -9.34 -31.05 10.74
C ALA A 146 -8.20 -31.63 11.59
N GLY A 147 -7.03 -30.96 11.66
CA GLY A 147 -5.88 -31.41 12.45
C GLY A 147 -5.42 -32.85 12.14
N LEU A 148 -5.52 -33.29 10.88
CA LEU A 148 -5.18 -34.64 10.45
C LEU A 148 -3.69 -34.88 10.64
N ALA A 149 -3.35 -36.08 11.23
CA ALA A 149 -1.96 -36.53 11.31
C ALA A 149 -1.44 -36.96 9.93
N GLU A 150 -0.11 -36.95 9.74
CA GLU A 150 0.53 -37.38 8.48
C GLU A 150 0.15 -38.80 8.05
N ASP A 151 -0.13 -39.69 9.03
CA ASP A 151 -0.54 -41.08 8.84
C ASP A 151 -2.05 -41.31 8.97
N ALA A 152 -2.87 -40.25 8.85
CA ALA A 152 -4.33 -40.33 8.92
C ALA A 152 -4.89 -41.35 7.91
N THR A 153 -5.79 -42.18 8.41
CA THR A 153 -6.42 -43.25 7.59
C THR A 153 -7.41 -42.67 6.58
N ASP A 154 -7.79 -43.46 5.55
CA ASP A 154 -8.83 -43.08 4.60
C ASP A 154 -10.18 -42.81 5.31
N ALA A 155 -10.47 -43.48 6.43
CA ALA A 155 -11.66 -43.25 7.22
C ALA A 155 -11.62 -41.88 7.93
N ASP A 156 -10.45 -41.47 8.44
CA ASP A 156 -10.28 -40.18 9.09
C ASP A 156 -10.43 -39.04 8.05
N LYS A 157 -9.84 -39.19 6.87
CA LYS A 157 -9.97 -38.24 5.76
C LYS A 157 -11.42 -38.13 5.26
N ALA A 158 -12.12 -39.27 5.16
CA ALA A 158 -13.54 -39.26 4.78
C ALA A 158 -14.41 -38.53 5.83
N THR A 159 -14.12 -38.72 7.12
CA THR A 159 -14.82 -38.05 8.20
C THR A 159 -14.55 -36.54 8.17
N ALA A 160 -13.28 -36.13 7.97
CA ALA A 160 -12.92 -34.74 7.83
C ALA A 160 -13.63 -34.07 6.66
N ARG A 161 -13.74 -34.76 5.51
CA ARG A 161 -14.46 -34.25 4.33
C ARG A 161 -15.97 -34.06 4.61
N VAL A 162 -16.61 -34.99 5.32
CA VAL A 162 -18.02 -34.84 5.72
C VAL A 162 -18.22 -33.63 6.64
N ASN A 163 -17.34 -33.45 7.61
CA ASN A 163 -17.38 -32.30 8.51
C ASN A 163 -17.15 -30.99 7.78
N ALA A 164 -16.21 -30.96 6.84
CA ALA A 164 -15.94 -29.81 6.00
C ALA A 164 -17.17 -29.39 5.17
N ILE A 165 -17.79 -30.36 4.50
CA ILE A 165 -19.02 -30.11 3.71
C ILE A 165 -20.13 -29.53 4.61
N ALA A 166 -20.40 -30.15 5.76
CA ALA A 166 -21.43 -29.67 6.67
C ALA A 166 -21.13 -28.24 7.20
N ALA A 167 -19.88 -27.94 7.49
CA ALA A 167 -19.47 -26.63 7.95
C ALA A 167 -19.61 -25.55 6.85
N LEU A 168 -19.20 -25.89 5.62
CA LEU A 168 -19.33 -25.01 4.47
C LEU A 168 -20.79 -24.78 4.07
N GLU A 169 -21.62 -25.84 4.07
CA GLU A 169 -23.07 -25.71 3.83
C GLU A 169 -23.75 -24.81 4.85
N ALA A 170 -23.37 -24.91 6.14
CA ALA A 170 -23.88 -24.03 7.19
C ALA A 170 -23.50 -22.56 6.98
N GLN A 171 -22.43 -22.28 6.23
CA GLN A 171 -21.99 -20.95 5.85
C GLN A 171 -22.54 -20.51 4.47
N GLY A 172 -23.41 -21.31 3.83
CA GLY A 172 -23.96 -20.99 2.53
C GLY A 172 -23.11 -21.43 1.32
N TYR A 173 -21.94 -22.07 1.56
CA TYR A 173 -21.10 -22.62 0.47
C TYR A 173 -21.71 -23.90 -0.06
N THR A 174 -22.62 -23.76 -1.00
CA THR A 174 -23.24 -24.89 -1.71
C THR A 174 -22.92 -24.84 -3.20
N LEU A 175 -22.99 -25.99 -3.86
CA LEU A 175 -22.80 -26.02 -5.32
C LEU A 175 -23.79 -25.11 -6.04
N GLU A 176 -25.03 -25.01 -5.55
CA GLU A 176 -26.06 -24.14 -6.12
C GLU A 176 -25.70 -22.66 -5.97
N ALA A 177 -25.28 -22.22 -4.76
CA ALA A 177 -24.87 -20.85 -4.48
C ALA A 177 -23.64 -20.46 -5.31
N LEU A 178 -22.62 -21.32 -5.37
CA LEU A 178 -21.42 -21.08 -6.19
C LEU A 178 -21.73 -21.00 -7.68
N THR A 179 -22.62 -21.89 -8.19
CA THR A 179 -23.06 -21.82 -9.60
C THR A 179 -23.82 -20.52 -9.88
N ALA A 180 -24.65 -20.07 -8.95
CA ALA A 180 -25.38 -18.81 -9.08
C ALA A 180 -24.43 -17.61 -9.09
N SER A 181 -23.43 -17.60 -8.22
CA SER A 181 -22.39 -16.56 -8.20
C SER A 181 -21.63 -16.48 -9.51
N LEU A 182 -21.05 -17.59 -9.96
CA LEU A 182 -20.31 -17.63 -11.22
C LEU A 182 -21.17 -17.21 -12.43
N ARG A 183 -22.47 -17.48 -12.38
CA ARG A 183 -23.43 -17.01 -13.42
C ARG A 183 -23.59 -15.50 -13.35
N GLN A 184 -23.66 -14.90 -12.17
CA GLN A 184 -23.74 -13.43 -12.01
C GLN A 184 -22.43 -12.78 -12.47
N ASP A 185 -21.27 -13.35 -12.13
CA ASP A 185 -19.96 -12.87 -12.59
C ASP A 185 -19.89 -12.84 -14.12
N MET A 186 -20.33 -13.90 -14.78
CA MET A 186 -20.34 -13.98 -16.23
C MET A 186 -21.32 -12.97 -16.86
N ILE A 187 -22.48 -12.73 -16.24
CA ILE A 187 -23.42 -11.69 -16.68
C ILE A 187 -22.75 -10.30 -16.54
N TYR A 188 -22.11 -10.05 -15.41
CA TYR A 188 -21.39 -8.82 -15.15
C TYR A 188 -20.31 -8.56 -16.19
N GLU A 189 -19.42 -9.53 -16.42
CA GLU A 189 -18.34 -9.41 -17.40
C GLU A 189 -18.86 -9.11 -18.81
N ARG A 190 -19.92 -9.77 -19.24
CA ARG A 190 -20.53 -9.58 -20.56
C ARG A 190 -21.12 -8.20 -20.72
N LEU A 191 -21.91 -7.75 -19.76
CA LEU A 191 -22.53 -6.42 -19.80
C LEU A 191 -21.45 -5.34 -19.67
N TYR A 192 -20.50 -5.50 -18.75
CA TYR A 192 -19.37 -4.58 -18.60
C TYR A 192 -18.60 -4.42 -19.92
N ALA A 193 -18.22 -5.53 -20.55
CA ALA A 193 -17.52 -5.50 -21.83
C ALA A 193 -18.33 -4.78 -22.93
N ASP A 194 -19.67 -4.95 -22.97
CA ASP A 194 -20.52 -4.23 -23.90
C ASP A 194 -20.61 -2.72 -23.57
N MET A 195 -20.65 -2.39 -22.29
CA MET A 195 -20.70 -1.00 -21.84
C MET A 195 -19.44 -0.22 -22.20
N VAL A 196 -18.27 -0.85 -22.14
CA VAL A 196 -16.97 -0.18 -22.33
C VAL A 196 -16.31 -0.46 -23.68
N LYS A 197 -16.96 -1.20 -24.57
CA LYS A 197 -16.41 -1.63 -25.89
C LYS A 197 -15.90 -0.50 -26.78
N ASP A 198 -16.39 0.72 -26.56
CA ASP A 198 -16.01 1.89 -27.32
C ASP A 198 -14.86 2.69 -26.66
N ALA A 199 -14.33 2.21 -25.53
CA ALA A 199 -13.17 2.80 -24.90
C ALA A 199 -11.92 2.59 -25.77
N THR A 200 -11.45 3.67 -26.36
CA THR A 200 -10.26 3.68 -27.22
C THR A 200 -9.33 4.81 -26.83
N VAL A 201 -8.04 4.60 -26.99
CA VAL A 201 -7.00 5.59 -26.70
C VAL A 201 -6.13 5.77 -27.94
N THR A 202 -5.88 7.02 -28.33
CA THR A 202 -4.99 7.35 -29.45
C THR A 202 -3.56 7.56 -28.99
N ASP A 203 -2.59 7.43 -29.89
CA ASP A 203 -1.18 7.73 -29.60
C ASP A 203 -0.98 9.19 -29.15
N GLU A 204 -1.80 10.12 -29.66
CA GLU A 204 -1.76 11.53 -29.26
C GLU A 204 -2.21 11.73 -27.81
N GLU A 205 -3.24 11.01 -27.36
CA GLU A 205 -3.69 11.05 -25.96
C GLU A 205 -2.63 10.48 -25.02
N VAL A 206 -2.01 9.37 -25.40
CA VAL A 206 -0.93 8.75 -24.59
C VAL A 206 0.27 9.69 -24.48
N ARG A 207 0.64 10.33 -25.60
CA ARG A 207 1.71 11.31 -25.60
C ARG A 207 1.39 12.54 -24.75
N ALA A 208 0.17 13.04 -24.84
CA ALA A 208 -0.29 14.17 -24.02
C ALA A 208 -0.27 13.82 -22.53
N ALA A 209 -0.67 12.60 -22.16
CA ALA A 209 -0.60 12.13 -20.78
C ALA A 209 0.86 12.05 -20.25
N PHE A 210 1.79 11.55 -21.08
CA PHE A 210 3.21 11.57 -20.74
C PHE A 210 3.71 13.01 -20.52
N ASP A 211 3.44 13.93 -21.45
CA ASP A 211 3.89 15.31 -21.36
C ASP A 211 3.28 16.02 -20.12
N ALA A 212 2.02 15.73 -19.80
CA ALA A 212 1.35 16.24 -18.61
C ALA A 212 1.99 15.70 -17.31
N GLN A 213 2.33 14.40 -17.28
CA GLN A 213 3.00 13.80 -16.13
C GLN A 213 4.42 14.38 -15.95
N VAL A 214 5.16 14.58 -17.04
CA VAL A 214 6.46 15.25 -17.01
C VAL A 214 6.37 16.65 -16.38
N GLU A 215 5.37 17.44 -16.75
CA GLU A 215 5.20 18.79 -16.18
C GLU A 215 4.74 18.74 -14.71
N ALA A 216 3.91 17.76 -14.33
CA ALA A 216 3.52 17.55 -12.94
C ALA A 216 4.73 17.14 -12.08
N ASP A 217 5.53 16.18 -12.54
CA ASP A 217 6.73 15.70 -11.86
C ASP A 217 7.78 16.81 -11.73
N LYS A 218 7.97 17.62 -12.76
CA LYS A 218 8.88 18.76 -12.72
C LYS A 218 8.51 19.79 -11.64
N GLN A 219 7.21 19.99 -11.39
CA GLN A 219 6.74 20.85 -10.31
C GLN A 219 6.91 20.18 -8.95
N THR A 220 6.54 18.91 -8.83
CA THR A 220 6.63 18.14 -7.59
C THR A 220 8.08 17.97 -7.14
N TYR A 221 8.99 17.65 -8.07
CA TYR A 221 10.40 17.41 -7.79
C TYR A 221 11.28 18.67 -7.93
N ALA A 222 10.68 19.86 -7.92
CA ALA A 222 11.42 21.10 -7.68
C ALA A 222 12.11 21.08 -6.31
N ASP A 223 11.55 20.32 -5.35
CA ASP A 223 12.24 19.91 -4.12
C ASP A 223 12.89 18.52 -4.36
N PRO A 224 14.23 18.41 -4.35
CA PRO A 224 14.93 17.17 -4.60
C PRO A 224 14.57 16.04 -3.62
N SER A 225 14.19 16.37 -2.39
CA SER A 225 13.78 15.37 -1.39
C SER A 225 12.54 14.58 -1.82
N MET A 226 11.61 15.21 -2.53
CA MET A 226 10.41 14.57 -3.06
C MET A 226 10.75 13.55 -4.17
N TYR A 227 11.77 13.83 -4.98
CA TYR A 227 12.22 12.90 -6.01
C TYR A 227 12.83 11.63 -5.40
N GLU A 228 13.69 11.78 -4.40
CA GLU A 228 14.30 10.65 -3.70
C GLU A 228 13.26 9.84 -2.92
N GLN A 229 12.29 10.50 -2.30
CA GLN A 229 11.18 9.85 -1.63
C GLN A 229 10.33 9.03 -2.62
N ALA A 230 10.03 9.58 -3.80
CA ALA A 230 9.31 8.87 -4.85
C ALA A 230 10.05 7.60 -5.28
N LEU A 231 11.38 7.70 -5.52
CA LEU A 231 12.19 6.56 -5.96
C LEU A 231 12.35 5.50 -4.87
N TYR A 232 12.74 5.89 -3.66
CA TYR A 232 13.28 4.96 -2.66
C TYR A 232 12.29 4.58 -1.57
N TYR A 233 11.33 5.43 -1.26
CA TYR A 233 10.30 5.13 -0.27
C TYR A 233 9.02 4.57 -0.91
N PHE A 234 8.55 5.21 -1.98
CA PHE A 234 7.31 4.78 -2.65
C PHE A 234 7.53 3.82 -3.82
N GLY A 235 8.78 3.60 -4.27
CA GLY A 235 9.08 2.74 -5.42
C GLY A 235 8.44 3.23 -6.74
N MET A 236 8.21 4.54 -6.84
CA MET A 236 7.62 5.17 -8.03
C MET A 236 8.64 5.31 -9.15
N THR A 237 8.15 5.42 -10.37
CA THR A 237 8.96 5.75 -11.55
C THR A 237 8.64 7.18 -11.98
N PRO A 238 9.44 8.19 -11.58
CA PRO A 238 9.25 9.57 -12.00
C PRO A 238 9.44 9.73 -13.51
N TYR A 239 8.65 10.64 -14.10
CA TYR A 239 8.75 10.98 -15.53
C TYR A 239 9.68 12.19 -15.79
N TYR A 240 10.14 12.83 -14.73
CA TYR A 240 11.12 13.93 -14.78
C TYR A 240 12.22 13.72 -13.75
N VAL A 241 13.46 13.94 -14.15
CA VAL A 241 14.64 13.87 -13.29
C VAL A 241 15.12 15.28 -12.98
N PRO A 242 15.24 15.69 -11.71
CA PRO A 242 15.82 16.98 -11.34
C PRO A 242 17.31 17.08 -11.68
N GLU A 243 17.86 18.31 -11.67
CA GLU A 243 19.29 18.53 -11.86
C GLU A 243 20.12 18.03 -10.68
N GLY A 244 21.40 17.73 -10.93
CA GLY A 244 22.39 17.44 -9.86
C GLY A 244 22.51 15.97 -9.46
N TYR A 245 21.80 15.07 -10.11
CA TYR A 245 21.89 13.62 -9.83
C TYR A 245 22.99 12.93 -10.62
N ARG A 246 23.60 11.92 -9.97
CA ARG A 246 24.51 10.95 -10.60
C ARG A 246 24.22 9.53 -10.12
N GLY A 247 24.55 8.55 -10.94
CA GLY A 247 24.41 7.14 -10.59
C GLY A 247 25.68 6.58 -9.99
N VAL A 248 25.62 6.04 -8.80
CA VAL A 248 26.77 5.48 -8.08
C VAL A 248 26.46 4.10 -7.52
N THR A 249 27.46 3.23 -7.53
CA THR A 249 27.43 1.96 -6.79
C THR A 249 28.35 2.06 -5.59
N GLN A 250 28.15 1.21 -4.59
CA GLN A 250 28.96 1.25 -3.37
C GLN A 250 29.38 -0.12 -2.88
N ILE A 251 30.47 -0.12 -2.13
CA ILE A 251 30.83 -1.16 -1.16
C ILE A 251 30.67 -0.55 0.22
N LEU A 252 29.74 -1.08 1.01
CA LEU A 252 29.60 -0.76 2.42
C LEU A 252 30.35 -1.83 3.24
N LEU A 253 31.43 -1.42 3.89
CA LEU A 253 32.20 -2.30 4.79
C LEU A 253 31.63 -2.22 6.20
N GLN A 254 31.32 -3.37 6.78
CA GLN A 254 30.88 -3.45 8.15
C GLN A 254 32.04 -3.15 9.11
N VAL A 255 31.76 -2.38 10.14
CA VAL A 255 32.68 -2.00 11.21
C VAL A 255 32.18 -2.61 12.53
N ASP A 256 33.11 -2.86 13.43
CA ASP A 256 32.78 -3.29 14.80
C ASP A 256 31.84 -2.30 15.49
N SER A 257 30.80 -2.81 16.13
CA SER A 257 29.74 -1.99 16.72
C SER A 257 30.22 -1.10 17.88
N GLU A 258 31.26 -1.52 18.61
CA GLU A 258 31.81 -0.71 19.70
C GLU A 258 32.58 0.51 19.14
N LEU A 259 33.34 0.31 18.04
CA LEU A 259 34.03 1.43 17.37
C LEU A 259 33.01 2.42 16.79
N MET A 260 31.96 1.93 16.16
CA MET A 260 30.90 2.79 15.60
C MET A 260 30.15 3.54 16.70
N SER A 261 29.74 2.87 17.76
CA SER A 261 29.04 3.51 18.89
C SER A 261 29.90 4.54 19.59
N ASN A 262 31.20 4.27 19.77
CA ASN A 262 32.13 5.25 20.34
C ASN A 262 32.25 6.49 19.44
N TYR A 263 32.40 6.32 18.13
CA TYR A 263 32.53 7.43 17.20
C TYR A 263 31.25 8.29 17.18
N GLN A 264 30.07 7.66 17.06
CA GLN A 264 28.78 8.34 17.07
C GLN A 264 28.51 9.06 18.40
N GLY A 265 28.85 8.43 19.53
CA GLY A 265 28.73 9.05 20.85
C GLY A 265 29.62 10.29 21.03
N LEU A 266 30.87 10.25 20.51
CA LEU A 266 31.76 11.40 20.53
C LEU A 266 31.27 12.53 19.60
N GLN A 267 30.72 12.19 18.41
CA GLN A 267 30.13 13.18 17.53
C GLN A 267 28.94 13.89 18.20
N ALA A 268 28.00 13.13 18.75
CA ALA A 268 26.82 13.69 19.42
C ALA A 268 27.23 14.59 20.62
N SER A 269 28.21 14.15 21.43
CA SER A 269 28.67 14.93 22.56
C SER A 269 29.41 16.22 22.14
N LEU A 270 30.11 16.20 21.00
CA LEU A 270 30.75 17.37 20.45
C LEU A 270 29.72 18.39 19.91
N GLU A 271 28.70 17.91 19.21
CA GLU A 271 27.61 18.73 18.69
C GLU A 271 26.82 19.37 19.82
N GLU A 272 26.46 18.61 20.86
CA GLU A 272 25.79 19.15 22.06
C GLU A 272 26.62 20.26 22.73
N ALA A 273 27.93 20.07 22.87
CA ALA A 273 28.82 21.06 23.44
C ALA A 273 28.94 22.34 22.57
N GLN A 274 28.91 22.19 21.26
CA GLN A 274 28.90 23.32 20.31
C GLN A 274 27.58 24.09 20.37
N ASP A 275 26.45 23.41 20.40
CA ASP A 275 25.12 24.01 20.55
C ASP A 275 24.96 24.75 21.87
N GLU A 276 25.47 24.19 22.98
CA GLU A 276 25.46 24.87 24.28
C GLU A 276 26.33 26.14 24.27
N ALA A 277 27.50 26.11 23.61
CA ALA A 277 28.37 27.26 23.47
C ALA A 277 27.75 28.35 22.60
N GLU A 278 27.03 27.97 21.53
CA GLU A 278 26.32 28.94 20.66
C GLU A 278 25.17 29.62 21.43
N LYS A 279 24.34 28.84 22.14
CA LYS A 279 23.25 29.37 22.98
C LYS A 279 23.77 30.31 24.10
N ALA A 280 24.91 29.95 24.71
CA ALA A 280 25.55 30.83 25.72
C ALA A 280 26.03 32.14 25.12
N ASN A 281 26.51 32.14 23.87
CA ASN A 281 26.99 33.32 23.17
C ASN A 281 25.86 34.25 22.70
N GLU A 282 24.70 33.66 22.31
CA GLU A 282 23.48 34.41 21.96
C GLU A 282 22.81 35.03 23.20
N GLY A 283 22.90 34.39 24.37
CA GLY A 283 22.35 34.88 25.64
C GLY A 283 23.06 36.09 26.21
N ASP A 284 24.34 36.29 25.92
CA ASP A 284 25.17 37.41 26.48
C ASP A 284 24.98 38.72 25.70
N ALA A 285 24.34 38.71 24.55
CA ALA A 285 24.04 39.94 23.79
C ALA A 285 22.88 40.77 24.37
N SER A 286 22.17 40.28 25.41
CA SER A 286 20.99 40.96 26.03
C SER A 286 21.12 41.28 27.52
N ALA A 287 22.24 40.98 28.18
CA ALA A 287 22.39 41.26 29.61
C ALA A 287 23.23 42.53 29.88
N THR A 288 22.56 43.63 30.14
CA THR A 288 23.16 44.80 30.81
C THR A 288 23.43 44.50 32.28
N ALA A 289 24.66 44.81 32.68
CA ALA A 289 25.24 44.77 34.01
C ALA A 289 24.26 44.98 35.20
N ASP A 290 24.10 43.98 36.03
CA ASP A 290 24.22 44.06 37.51
C ASP A 290 23.85 42.71 38.14
N ALA A 291 24.83 41.95 38.60
CA ALA A 291 24.65 41.01 39.71
C ALA A 291 25.99 40.47 40.23
N GLN A 292 26.22 40.73 41.47
CA GLN A 292 27.36 40.39 42.30
C GLN A 292 27.42 38.88 42.56
N ALA A 293 28.59 38.29 42.31
CA ALA A 293 28.87 36.86 42.47
C ALA A 293 28.73 36.40 43.92
N THR A 294 27.98 35.32 44.15
CA THR A 294 28.18 34.39 45.25
C THR A 294 28.66 33.07 44.68
N ALA A 295 29.92 32.75 44.89
CA ALA A 295 30.53 31.47 44.59
C ALA A 295 29.98 30.41 45.55
N ASP A 296 29.24 29.45 45.04
CA ASP A 296 28.97 28.16 45.71
C ASP A 296 29.85 27.08 45.08
N ALA A 297 30.85 26.65 45.84
CA ALA A 297 31.79 25.62 45.42
C ALA A 297 31.22 24.25 45.75
N SER A 298 30.46 23.67 44.85
CA SER A 298 30.16 22.23 44.84
C SER A 298 30.02 21.76 43.39
N ALA A 299 31.12 21.84 42.64
CA ALA A 299 31.19 21.23 41.32
C ALA A 299 31.64 19.78 41.50
N GLU A 300 30.74 18.83 41.16
CA GLU A 300 31.16 17.48 40.81
C GLU A 300 32.19 17.54 39.67
N PRO A 301 33.10 16.55 39.55
CA PRO A 301 34.13 16.57 38.54
C PRO A 301 33.44 16.53 37.14
N THR A 302 33.42 17.69 36.47
CA THR A 302 32.99 17.78 35.10
C THR A 302 33.86 16.86 34.24
N ALA A 303 33.23 15.90 33.53
CA ALA A 303 33.92 15.08 32.53
C ALA A 303 34.67 16.02 31.58
N THR A 304 35.88 15.62 31.18
CA THR A 304 36.66 16.42 30.21
C THR A 304 35.82 16.60 28.96
N PRO A 305 35.61 17.86 28.50
CA PRO A 305 34.78 18.09 27.30
C PRO A 305 35.35 17.32 26.11
N VAL A 306 34.45 16.66 25.34
CA VAL A 306 34.82 16.01 24.10
C VAL A 306 35.35 17.03 23.12
N THR A 307 36.45 16.71 22.46
CA THR A 307 37.11 17.61 21.50
C THR A 307 37.01 17.03 20.08
N GLN A 308 37.20 17.89 19.07
CA GLN A 308 37.32 17.43 17.67
C GLN A 308 38.44 16.38 17.52
N ALA A 309 39.54 16.50 18.26
CA ALA A 309 40.62 15.52 18.20
C ALA A 309 40.22 14.11 18.68
N ASP A 310 39.26 14.00 19.62
CA ASP A 310 38.72 12.73 20.08
C ASP A 310 37.87 12.08 18.98
N VAL A 311 37.06 12.87 18.30
CA VAL A 311 36.24 12.44 17.14
C VAL A 311 37.16 12.00 15.98
N ASP A 312 38.17 12.77 15.66
CA ASP A 312 39.17 12.46 14.61
C ASP A 312 39.93 11.15 14.93
N ALA A 313 40.28 10.94 16.18
CA ALA A 313 40.95 9.71 16.63
C ALA A 313 40.04 8.49 16.50
N ALA A 314 38.75 8.60 16.86
CA ALA A 314 37.76 7.54 16.67
C ALA A 314 37.49 7.24 15.19
N TYR A 315 37.38 8.27 14.34
CA TYR A 315 37.30 8.15 12.90
C TYR A 315 38.50 7.38 12.33
N ALA A 316 39.72 7.76 12.74
CA ALA A 316 40.95 7.07 12.29
C ALA A 316 41.01 5.61 12.77
N ALA A 317 40.51 5.31 13.97
CA ALA A 317 40.43 3.93 14.48
C ALA A 317 39.48 3.06 13.62
N ILE A 318 38.35 3.60 13.20
CA ILE A 318 37.42 2.91 12.30
C ILE A 318 38.11 2.63 10.96
N LEU A 319 38.74 3.62 10.32
CA LEU A 319 39.45 3.41 9.07
C LEU A 319 40.56 2.36 9.21
N ALA A 320 41.33 2.40 10.31
CA ALA A 320 42.37 1.43 10.57
C ALA A 320 41.83 0.00 10.70
N SER A 321 40.62 -0.17 11.24
CA SER A 321 40.01 -1.51 11.40
C SER A 321 39.65 -2.17 10.06
N VAL A 322 39.28 -1.38 9.05
CA VAL A 322 38.92 -1.87 7.69
C VAL A 322 40.08 -1.74 6.69
N GLN A 323 41.19 -1.11 7.06
CA GLN A 323 42.32 -0.84 6.16
C GLN A 323 42.84 -2.06 5.38
N PRO A 324 42.97 -3.26 5.99
CA PRO A 324 43.39 -4.44 5.23
C PRO A 324 42.44 -4.80 4.08
N THR A 325 41.13 -4.68 4.30
CA THR A 325 40.10 -4.92 3.28
C THR A 325 40.13 -3.84 2.21
N VAL A 326 40.31 -2.58 2.60
CA VAL A 326 40.47 -1.46 1.66
C VAL A 326 41.69 -1.66 0.77
N ASP A 327 42.83 -2.07 1.34
CA ASP A 327 44.06 -2.33 0.59
C ASP A 327 43.88 -3.49 -0.42
N GLU A 328 43.15 -4.54 -0.03
CA GLU A 328 42.83 -5.65 -0.91
C GLU A 328 41.92 -5.20 -2.08
N ILE A 329 40.86 -4.44 -1.79
CA ILE A 329 39.98 -3.84 -2.81
C ILE A 329 40.81 -3.00 -3.78
N LYS A 330 41.65 -2.10 -3.28
CA LYS A 330 42.56 -1.25 -4.11
C LYS A 330 43.49 -2.08 -4.96
N ALA A 331 44.08 -3.14 -4.41
CA ALA A 331 44.96 -4.04 -5.14
C ALA A 331 44.22 -4.77 -6.28
N LYS A 332 43.02 -5.26 -6.04
CA LYS A 332 42.19 -5.91 -7.07
C LYS A 332 41.78 -4.92 -8.18
N LEU A 333 41.36 -3.71 -7.81
CA LEU A 333 41.08 -2.63 -8.76
C LEU A 333 42.33 -2.31 -9.65
N ALA A 334 43.51 -2.21 -9.04
CA ALA A 334 44.75 -1.96 -9.75
C ALA A 334 45.12 -3.07 -10.73
N THR A 335 44.65 -4.30 -10.53
CA THR A 335 44.83 -5.44 -11.46
C THR A 335 43.70 -5.55 -12.51
N GLY A 336 42.72 -4.63 -12.50
CA GLY A 336 41.62 -4.54 -13.44
C GLY A 336 40.38 -5.35 -13.09
N THR A 337 40.22 -5.78 -11.84
CA THR A 337 38.97 -6.40 -11.38
C THR A 337 37.85 -5.36 -11.39
N PRO A 338 36.69 -5.64 -12.03
CA PRO A 338 35.57 -4.69 -12.06
C PRO A 338 35.04 -4.39 -10.66
N PHE A 339 34.65 -3.16 -10.38
CA PHE A 339 34.07 -2.76 -9.09
C PHE A 339 32.80 -3.56 -8.77
N ALA A 340 31.98 -3.89 -9.76
CA ALA A 340 30.80 -4.73 -9.62
C ALA A 340 31.09 -6.13 -9.03
N ASP A 341 32.23 -6.73 -9.39
CA ASP A 341 32.65 -8.03 -8.82
C ASP A 341 33.06 -7.88 -7.36
N LEU A 342 33.67 -6.75 -7.01
CA LEU A 342 34.05 -6.45 -5.62
C LEU A 342 32.84 -6.15 -4.73
N ILE A 343 31.78 -5.56 -5.28
CA ILE A 343 30.51 -5.42 -4.58
C ILE A 343 30.00 -6.80 -4.12
N ALA A 344 30.01 -7.79 -5.01
CA ALA A 344 29.56 -9.15 -4.66
C ALA A 344 30.39 -9.80 -3.57
N GLU A 345 31.67 -9.41 -3.42
CA GLU A 345 32.61 -10.01 -2.47
C GLU A 345 32.65 -9.29 -1.12
N TYR A 346 32.58 -7.96 -1.10
CA TYR A 346 32.87 -7.16 0.10
C TYR A 346 31.69 -6.37 0.64
N ASN A 347 30.64 -6.15 -0.17
CA ASN A 347 29.55 -5.25 0.20
C ASN A 347 28.56 -5.90 1.19
N THR A 348 28.15 -5.13 2.20
CA THR A 348 27.12 -5.52 3.17
C THR A 348 25.79 -4.81 2.98
N ASP A 349 25.69 -3.84 2.05
CA ASP A 349 24.43 -3.20 1.71
C ASP A 349 23.55 -4.14 0.84
N PRO A 350 22.37 -4.59 1.35
CA PRO A 350 21.50 -5.49 0.60
C PRO A 350 20.92 -4.86 -0.66
N GLY A 351 20.78 -3.53 -0.72
CA GLY A 351 20.23 -2.80 -1.85
C GLY A 351 21.09 -2.96 -3.12
N MET A 352 22.42 -3.01 -2.97
CA MET A 352 23.34 -3.22 -4.10
C MET A 352 23.28 -4.62 -4.71
N THR A 353 22.53 -5.55 -4.13
CA THR A 353 22.33 -6.91 -4.67
C THR A 353 21.07 -7.03 -5.52
N GLN A 354 20.22 -6.00 -5.55
CA GLN A 354 18.91 -6.00 -6.20
C GLN A 354 18.89 -5.06 -7.42
N GLU A 355 18.19 -5.46 -8.47
CA GLU A 355 17.90 -4.57 -9.59
C GLU A 355 16.82 -3.55 -9.21
N PRO A 356 16.88 -2.32 -9.71
CA PRO A 356 17.85 -1.80 -10.69
C PRO A 356 19.18 -1.31 -10.09
N TYR A 357 19.33 -1.26 -8.77
CA TYR A 357 20.48 -0.64 -8.10
C TYR A 357 21.79 -1.38 -8.35
N LYS A 358 21.71 -2.70 -8.51
CA LYS A 358 22.88 -3.53 -8.84
C LYS A 358 23.53 -3.12 -10.17
N SER A 359 22.71 -2.87 -11.20
CA SER A 359 23.21 -2.55 -12.55
C SER A 359 23.35 -1.05 -12.79
N GLN A 360 22.47 -0.22 -12.20
CA GLN A 360 22.39 1.21 -12.47
C GLN A 360 22.96 2.09 -11.34
N GLY A 361 23.18 1.53 -10.16
CA GLY A 361 23.53 2.26 -8.97
C GLY A 361 22.37 3.10 -8.40
N TYR A 362 22.60 3.68 -7.24
CA TYR A 362 21.72 4.69 -6.66
C TYR A 362 21.86 6.01 -7.41
N SER A 363 20.75 6.67 -7.70
CA SER A 363 20.73 8.06 -8.13
C SER A 363 20.83 8.97 -6.91
N VAL A 364 21.91 9.71 -6.78
CA VAL A 364 22.20 10.54 -5.61
C VAL A 364 22.49 11.98 -6.02
N SER A 365 22.01 12.96 -5.26
CA SER A 365 22.35 14.39 -5.40
C SER A 365 23.22 14.84 -4.23
N MET A 366 23.89 16.00 -4.38
CA MET A 366 24.71 16.57 -3.29
C MET A 366 23.85 17.01 -2.11
N ASP A 367 22.61 17.39 -2.37
CA ASP A 367 21.63 17.86 -1.37
C ASP A 367 20.70 16.72 -0.87
N SER A 368 21.08 15.46 -1.13
CA SER A 368 20.31 14.31 -0.68
C SER A 368 20.14 14.29 0.84
N ILE A 369 18.91 14.10 1.29
CA ILE A 369 18.56 13.86 2.69
C ILE A 369 18.19 12.39 2.95
N TYR A 370 18.05 11.58 1.90
CA TYR A 370 17.70 10.17 1.99
C TYR A 370 18.91 9.29 2.31
N PHE A 371 20.08 9.67 1.82
CA PHE A 371 21.31 8.91 2.00
C PHE A 371 22.18 9.46 3.12
N ASP A 372 23.01 8.57 3.69
CA ASP A 372 24.04 8.96 4.66
C ASP A 372 24.93 10.08 4.10
N PRO A 373 25.15 11.18 4.84
CA PRO A 373 26.00 12.26 4.38
C PRO A 373 27.44 11.84 4.00
N ALA A 374 27.97 10.77 4.60
CA ALA A 374 29.27 10.23 4.24
C ALA A 374 29.24 9.53 2.88
N PHE A 375 28.15 8.79 2.58
CA PHE A 375 27.94 8.22 1.26
C PHE A 375 27.81 9.31 0.19
N VAL A 376 27.02 10.38 0.46
CA VAL A 376 26.87 11.51 -0.45
C VAL A 376 28.23 12.17 -0.71
N ARG A 377 29.03 12.45 0.36
CA ARG A 377 30.37 13.01 0.20
C ARG A 377 31.29 12.09 -0.62
N ALA A 378 31.25 10.78 -0.41
CA ALA A 378 32.00 9.81 -1.17
C ALA A 378 31.57 9.82 -2.65
N ALA A 379 30.26 9.86 -2.92
CA ALA A 379 29.70 9.93 -4.26
C ALA A 379 30.16 11.14 -5.05
N PHE A 380 30.33 12.30 -4.39
CA PHE A 380 30.76 13.55 -5.03
C PHE A 380 32.26 13.89 -4.87
N SER A 381 33.05 12.97 -4.31
CA SER A 381 34.52 13.11 -4.24
C SER A 381 35.24 12.63 -5.50
N VAL A 382 34.51 12.04 -6.45
CA VAL A 382 35.01 11.51 -7.72
C VAL A 382 34.35 12.23 -8.88
N ASP A 383 35.08 12.46 -9.96
CA ASP A 383 34.64 13.31 -11.07
C ASP A 383 34.36 12.53 -12.36
N GLU A 384 35.00 11.38 -12.56
CA GLU A 384 34.93 10.61 -13.81
C GLU A 384 34.18 9.29 -13.63
N ILE A 385 33.39 8.89 -14.64
CA ILE A 385 32.73 7.57 -14.64
C ILE A 385 33.79 6.47 -14.57
N GLY A 386 33.62 5.55 -13.63
CA GLY A 386 34.55 4.46 -13.31
C GLY A 386 35.54 4.82 -12.19
N GLU A 387 35.59 6.05 -11.77
CA GLU A 387 36.43 6.46 -10.63
C GLU A 387 35.84 5.96 -9.32
N VAL A 388 36.73 5.54 -8.41
CA VAL A 388 36.38 4.98 -7.09
C VAL A 388 36.90 5.91 -6.00
N SER A 389 36.03 6.23 -5.03
CA SER A 389 36.34 7.12 -3.92
C SER A 389 37.38 6.51 -2.95
N GLU A 390 38.02 7.36 -2.15
CA GLU A 390 38.60 6.94 -0.88
C GLU A 390 37.49 6.46 0.07
N PRO A 391 37.84 5.73 1.14
CA PRO A 391 36.85 5.28 2.14
C PRO A 391 36.34 6.45 3.01
N TYR A 392 35.01 6.48 3.22
CA TYR A 392 34.32 7.47 4.06
C TYR A 392 33.57 6.75 5.18
N VAL A 393 33.80 7.19 6.42
CA VAL A 393 33.08 6.67 7.60
C VAL A 393 31.73 7.38 7.70
N GLY A 394 30.64 6.60 7.74
CA GLY A 394 29.28 7.07 7.98
C GLY A 394 28.58 6.28 9.08
N THR A 395 27.27 6.42 9.20
CA THR A 395 26.47 5.85 10.28
C THR A 395 26.34 4.32 10.22
N HIS A 396 26.42 3.74 9.02
CA HIS A 396 26.23 2.29 8.82
C HIS A 396 27.54 1.52 8.61
N GLY A 397 28.69 2.22 8.51
CA GLY A 397 29.98 1.61 8.23
C GLY A 397 30.87 2.51 7.39
N VAL A 398 31.76 1.88 6.60
CA VAL A 398 32.68 2.61 5.72
C VAL A 398 32.25 2.43 4.27
N TYR A 399 32.00 3.55 3.61
CA TYR A 399 31.58 3.62 2.22
C TYR A 399 32.77 3.76 1.27
N ILE A 400 32.79 2.94 0.22
CA ILE A 400 33.64 3.11 -0.97
C ILE A 400 32.71 3.17 -2.17
N VAL A 401 32.72 4.27 -2.91
CA VAL A 401 31.74 4.55 -3.94
C VAL A 401 32.41 4.59 -5.31
N CYS A 402 31.73 4.05 -6.30
CA CYS A 402 32.13 4.16 -7.70
C CYS A 402 31.07 4.95 -8.47
N TYR A 403 31.51 5.98 -9.21
CA TYR A 403 30.65 6.72 -10.13
C TYR A 403 30.45 5.90 -11.40
N VAL A 404 29.19 5.47 -11.67
CA VAL A 404 28.94 4.51 -12.76
C VAL A 404 28.21 5.10 -13.95
N ARG A 405 27.44 6.18 -13.77
CA ARG A 405 26.71 6.81 -14.88
C ARG A 405 26.28 8.24 -14.58
N ASP A 406 26.18 9.03 -15.64
CA ASP A 406 25.43 10.28 -15.59
C ASP A 406 23.93 10.02 -15.41
N VAL A 407 23.26 10.93 -14.72
CA VAL A 407 21.80 10.98 -14.60
C VAL A 407 21.37 12.33 -15.18
N PRO A 408 21.07 12.39 -16.49
CA PRO A 408 20.71 13.64 -17.13
C PRO A 408 19.38 14.16 -16.61
N ALA A 409 19.35 15.45 -16.28
CA ALA A 409 18.13 16.14 -15.90
C ALA A 409 17.15 16.26 -17.06
N GLY A 410 15.87 16.30 -16.76
CA GLY A 410 14.83 16.48 -17.75
C GLY A 410 13.84 15.33 -17.82
N PRO A 411 12.98 15.31 -18.85
CA PRO A 411 12.07 14.21 -19.08
C PRO A 411 12.81 12.89 -19.28
N VAL A 412 12.28 11.80 -18.70
CA VAL A 412 12.78 10.46 -18.99
C VAL A 412 12.51 10.09 -20.45
N GLU A 413 13.22 9.09 -20.97
CA GLU A 413 12.98 8.59 -22.32
C GLU A 413 11.55 7.99 -22.41
N TYR A 414 10.80 8.40 -23.45
CA TYR A 414 9.46 7.87 -23.74
C TYR A 414 9.58 6.49 -24.38
N THR A 415 9.73 5.46 -23.55
CA THR A 415 9.90 4.07 -23.96
C THR A 415 8.56 3.39 -24.30
N ASP A 416 8.62 2.25 -25.01
CA ASP A 416 7.44 1.42 -25.27
C ASP A 416 6.79 0.92 -23.97
N GLU A 417 7.55 0.69 -22.91
CA GLU A 417 7.03 0.30 -21.60
C GLU A 417 6.20 1.42 -20.99
N ILE A 418 6.71 2.64 -20.95
CA ILE A 418 5.97 3.83 -20.48
C ILE A 418 4.73 4.05 -21.34
N LYS A 419 4.85 3.93 -22.66
CA LYS A 419 3.71 4.04 -23.58
C LYS A 419 2.63 3.02 -23.24
N ASN A 420 2.99 1.76 -23.05
CA ASN A 420 2.05 0.70 -22.73
C ASN A 420 1.37 0.93 -21.36
N THR A 421 2.13 1.32 -20.35
CA THR A 421 1.60 1.63 -19.00
C THR A 421 0.57 2.76 -19.06
N LEU A 422 0.90 3.86 -19.73
CA LEU A 422 -0.01 4.99 -19.90
C LEU A 422 -1.24 4.62 -20.74
N THR A 423 -1.06 3.81 -21.79
CA THR A 423 -2.17 3.33 -22.62
C THR A 423 -3.16 2.54 -21.77
N GLN A 424 -2.68 1.59 -20.94
CA GLN A 424 -3.55 0.80 -20.07
C GLN A 424 -4.26 1.68 -19.03
N SER A 425 -3.55 2.61 -18.40
CA SER A 425 -4.16 3.56 -17.46
C SER A 425 -5.27 4.38 -18.11
N LEU A 426 -5.01 4.96 -19.27
CA LEU A 426 -6.00 5.77 -19.99
C LEU A 426 -7.20 4.95 -20.50
N ILE A 427 -6.98 3.69 -20.95
CA ILE A 427 -8.08 2.78 -21.30
C ILE A 427 -8.94 2.53 -20.08
N THR A 428 -8.34 2.15 -18.96
CA THR A 428 -9.06 1.89 -17.70
C THR A 428 -9.85 3.12 -17.24
N ASP A 429 -9.29 4.32 -17.33
CA ASP A 429 -9.98 5.57 -16.97
C ASP A 429 -11.19 5.83 -17.89
N LYS A 430 -11.05 5.59 -19.20
CA LYS A 430 -12.17 5.71 -20.15
C LYS A 430 -13.24 4.65 -19.93
N GLU A 431 -12.85 3.40 -19.67
CA GLU A 431 -13.77 2.33 -19.33
C GLU A 431 -14.58 2.67 -18.07
N ASN A 432 -13.90 3.13 -17.01
CA ASN A 432 -14.54 3.57 -15.78
C ASN A 432 -15.51 4.74 -16.01
N THR A 433 -15.14 5.68 -16.88
CA THR A 433 -15.99 6.81 -17.24
C THR A 433 -17.24 6.36 -18.00
N LEU A 434 -17.06 5.54 -19.06
CA LEU A 434 -18.16 5.03 -19.86
C LEU A 434 -19.12 4.16 -19.06
N PHE A 435 -18.57 3.30 -18.19
CA PHE A 435 -19.35 2.47 -17.28
C PHE A 435 -20.19 3.32 -16.34
N GLY A 436 -19.56 4.31 -15.67
CA GLY A 436 -20.26 5.19 -14.73
C GLY A 436 -21.35 6.01 -15.41
N GLU A 437 -21.08 6.62 -16.57
CA GLU A 437 -22.08 7.41 -17.32
C GLU A 437 -23.28 6.57 -17.75
N LYS A 438 -23.06 5.34 -18.25
CA LYS A 438 -24.15 4.44 -18.66
C LYS A 438 -24.97 3.96 -17.48
N LEU A 439 -24.30 3.57 -16.38
CA LEU A 439 -24.99 3.13 -15.15
C LEU A 439 -25.80 4.27 -14.54
N ASP A 440 -25.22 5.47 -14.41
CA ASP A 440 -25.90 6.66 -13.89
C ASP A 440 -27.15 7.01 -14.74
N ALA A 441 -27.04 6.89 -16.08
CA ALA A 441 -28.19 7.08 -16.96
C ALA A 441 -29.31 6.05 -16.69
N TRP A 442 -28.98 4.77 -16.57
CA TRP A 442 -29.97 3.73 -16.29
C TRP A 442 -30.60 3.89 -14.90
N VAL A 443 -29.82 4.24 -13.90
CA VAL A 443 -30.33 4.50 -12.54
C VAL A 443 -31.26 5.72 -12.52
N SER A 444 -30.94 6.77 -13.29
CA SER A 444 -31.79 7.95 -13.39
C SER A 444 -33.12 7.69 -14.10
N GLU A 445 -33.18 6.68 -14.98
CA GLU A 445 -34.39 6.25 -15.68
C GLU A 445 -35.23 5.24 -14.89
N ALA A 446 -34.62 4.59 -13.88
CA ALA A 446 -35.26 3.55 -13.07
C ALA A 446 -36.35 4.14 -12.16
N GLU A 447 -37.44 3.40 -12.00
CA GLU A 447 -38.44 3.69 -10.96
C GLU A 447 -37.99 3.10 -9.65
N VAL A 448 -37.55 3.95 -8.71
CA VAL A 448 -37.08 3.54 -7.37
C VAL A 448 -38.03 4.08 -6.32
N ILE A 449 -38.71 3.20 -5.59
CA ILE A 449 -39.67 3.54 -4.52
C ILE A 449 -39.13 2.98 -3.21
N TYR A 450 -38.65 3.84 -2.32
CA TYR A 450 -38.23 3.45 -0.99
C TYR A 450 -39.45 3.23 -0.09
N THR A 451 -39.45 2.14 0.69
CA THR A 451 -40.44 1.88 1.72
C THR A 451 -40.20 2.75 2.95
N ASP A 452 -41.11 2.71 3.94
CA ASP A 452 -40.86 3.38 5.22
C ASP A 452 -39.60 2.82 5.92
N ALA A 453 -39.36 1.49 5.81
CA ALA A 453 -38.17 0.85 6.33
C ALA A 453 -36.91 1.32 5.59
N GLY A 454 -36.96 1.42 4.25
CA GLY A 454 -35.84 1.94 3.47
C GLY A 454 -35.54 3.41 3.74
N ASN A 455 -36.58 4.22 3.92
CA ASN A 455 -36.41 5.61 4.32
C ASN A 455 -35.79 5.72 5.74
N ALA A 456 -36.19 4.86 6.69
CA ALA A 456 -35.58 4.80 8.00
C ALA A 456 -34.13 4.32 7.96
N TYR A 457 -33.83 3.33 7.12
CA TYR A 457 -32.48 2.83 6.90
C TYR A 457 -31.52 3.92 6.37
N MET A 458 -32.02 4.83 5.53
CA MET A 458 -31.23 5.98 5.02
C MET A 458 -31.19 7.17 6.00
N GLN A 459 -32.15 7.27 6.94
CA GLN A 459 -32.29 8.40 7.86
C GLN A 459 -31.45 8.28 9.12
N VAL A 460 -30.29 7.67 9.06
CA VAL A 460 -29.31 7.89 10.13
C VAL A 460 -28.90 9.36 10.03
N ASP A 461 -29.46 10.14 10.95
CA ASP A 461 -29.37 11.60 11.13
C ASP A 461 -28.60 12.40 10.06
N GLN A 462 -29.33 12.94 9.07
CA GLN A 462 -28.78 13.92 8.10
C GLN A 462 -28.18 15.18 8.78
N ALA A 463 -28.37 15.35 10.06
CA ALA A 463 -27.73 16.43 10.83
C ALA A 463 -26.23 16.20 11.06
N GLN A 464 -25.72 14.99 10.89
CA GLN A 464 -24.30 14.63 11.10
C GLN A 464 -23.54 14.24 9.82
N ALA A 465 -24.22 13.90 8.74
CA ALA A 465 -23.61 13.34 7.52
C ALA A 465 -23.03 14.37 6.52
N THR A 466 -22.76 15.60 6.92
CA THR A 466 -22.29 16.68 5.98
C THR A 466 -20.79 16.74 5.77
N GLN A 467 -19.99 15.84 6.35
CA GLN A 467 -18.55 15.79 6.05
C GLN A 467 -18.11 14.33 5.85
N ALA A 468 -17.81 13.98 4.60
CA ALA A 468 -17.01 12.78 4.35
C ALA A 468 -15.70 12.88 5.16
N PRO A 469 -15.20 11.79 5.78
CA PRO A 469 -13.96 11.81 6.51
C PRO A 469 -12.84 12.30 5.60
N THR A 470 -12.33 13.51 5.86
CA THR A 470 -11.15 14.03 5.20
C THR A 470 -9.94 13.47 5.92
N GLU A 471 -9.15 12.66 5.22
CA GLU A 471 -7.82 12.16 5.54
C GLU A 471 -7.73 11.06 6.62
N ALA A 472 -7.14 9.93 6.19
CA ALA A 472 -6.56 8.95 7.09
C ALA A 472 -5.45 9.61 7.92
N PRO A 473 -5.30 9.30 9.23
CA PRO A 473 -4.17 9.78 10.00
C PRO A 473 -2.88 9.27 9.37
N ALA A 474 -1.92 10.18 9.18
CA ALA A 474 -0.57 9.84 8.76
C ALA A 474 -0.02 8.80 9.76
N ALA A 475 0.44 7.67 9.24
CA ALA A 475 1.14 6.68 10.04
C ALA A 475 2.42 7.32 10.60
N GLU A 476 2.53 7.37 11.94
CA GLU A 476 3.76 7.70 12.64
C GLU A 476 4.82 6.59 12.50
#